data_e01df759814ae771b9b6d70a7b0d3709
#
_entry.id   e01df759814ae771b9b6d70a7b0d3709
#
_cell.length_a   1.000
_cell.length_b   1.000
_cell.length_c   1.000
_cell.angle_alpha   90.00
_cell.angle_beta   90.00
_cell.angle_gamma   90.00
#
_symmetry.space_group_name_H-M   'P 1'
#
loop_
_entity.id
_entity.type
_entity.pdbx_description
1 polymer ?
#
loop_
_entity_poly.entity_id
_entity_poly.type
_entity_poly.pdbx_seq_one_letter_code
_entity_poly.pdbx_strand_id
1 'polypeptide(L)'
;WAHIERIPKTSVLGHMLIVAMLSYFLSLFLEPDPCAKRIYNNWYGALFHDLPEVLTRDIISPVKRALGELDTIIKEEESDQISKKLKPLLKEDWYNEILYFTMNEFETKILDEKKNIRHLENDIIPNQYNFDQYSPIDGKLIKTCDKIAAFLETYFSIINGVASPQLIEAKGKLFNELKNKKLDGIDIFLIIDLFR
;
A
#
# COMPACT_ATOMS: atom_id res chain seq x y z
N TRP A 1 -14.39 -0.50 -0.94
CA TRP A 1 -15.02 0.82 -1.17
C TRP A 1 -16.01 0.84 -2.35
N ALA A 2 -16.07 -0.15 -3.23
CA ALA A 2 -16.86 -0.14 -4.47
C ALA A 2 -18.36 0.11 -4.29
N HIS A 3 -18.90 -0.15 -3.09
CA HIS A 3 -20.34 -0.02 -2.78
C HIS A 3 -20.74 1.29 -2.12
N ILE A 4 -19.79 2.17 -1.82
CA ILE A 4 -20.04 3.44 -1.16
C ILE A 4 -19.88 4.55 -2.18
N GLU A 5 -20.95 5.34 -2.38
CA GLU A 5 -20.89 6.52 -3.24
C GLU A 5 -19.89 7.52 -2.68
N ARG A 6 -19.02 8.06 -3.55
CA ARG A 6 -17.97 9.01 -3.20
C ARG A 6 -17.86 10.12 -4.26
N ILE A 7 -17.50 11.31 -3.82
CA ILE A 7 -17.19 12.44 -4.68
C ILE A 7 -15.85 13.07 -4.21
N PRO A 8 -14.81 13.18 -5.08
CA PRO A 8 -14.79 12.62 -6.45
C PRO A 8 -14.79 11.09 -6.45
N LYS A 9 -15.33 10.51 -7.52
CA LYS A 9 -15.29 9.05 -7.71
C LYS A 9 -13.87 8.63 -8.04
N THR A 10 -13.23 7.92 -7.12
CA THR A 10 -11.86 7.43 -7.28
C THR A 10 -11.86 6.06 -7.96
N SER A 11 -11.07 5.90 -9.01
CA SER A 11 -10.75 4.59 -9.58
C SER A 11 -9.67 3.90 -8.75
N VAL A 12 -9.55 2.58 -8.84
CA VAL A 12 -8.46 1.82 -8.19
C VAL A 12 -7.10 2.38 -8.62
N LEU A 13 -6.90 2.63 -9.91
CA LEU A 13 -5.65 3.22 -10.41
C LEU A 13 -5.40 4.64 -9.86
N GLY A 14 -6.45 5.44 -9.70
CA GLY A 14 -6.34 6.78 -9.09
C GLY A 14 -5.96 6.71 -7.61
N HIS A 15 -6.53 5.75 -6.86
CA HIS A 15 -6.15 5.47 -5.49
C HIS A 15 -4.66 5.06 -5.40
N MET A 16 -4.25 4.05 -6.17
CA MET A 16 -2.87 3.57 -6.23
C MET A 16 -1.87 4.70 -6.52
N LEU A 17 -2.21 5.62 -7.45
CA LEU A 17 -1.36 6.77 -7.74
C LEU A 17 -1.22 7.73 -6.54
N ILE A 18 -2.30 8.00 -5.82
CA ILE A 18 -2.25 8.84 -4.60
C ILE A 18 -1.39 8.16 -3.53
N VAL A 19 -1.55 6.85 -3.33
CA VAL A 19 -0.72 6.08 -2.38
C VAL A 19 0.75 6.15 -2.77
N ALA A 20 1.07 6.02 -4.06
CA ALA A 20 2.44 6.14 -4.56
C ALA A 20 3.04 7.54 -4.34
N MET A 21 2.27 8.60 -4.60
CA MET A 21 2.71 9.98 -4.34
C MET A 21 2.98 10.20 -2.84
N LEU A 22 2.08 9.78 -1.96
CA LEU A 22 2.26 9.86 -0.52
C LEU A 22 3.50 9.07 -0.08
N SER A 23 3.64 7.84 -0.57
CA SER A 23 4.78 6.98 -0.25
C SER A 23 6.12 7.60 -0.68
N TYR A 24 6.18 8.20 -1.87
CA TYR A 24 7.37 8.90 -2.34
C TYR A 24 7.73 10.08 -1.43
N PHE A 25 6.78 10.99 -1.20
CA PHE A 25 7.06 12.17 -0.38
C PHE A 25 7.40 11.82 1.06
N LEU A 26 6.69 10.88 1.68
CA LEU A 26 6.99 10.45 3.04
C LEU A 26 8.32 9.69 3.13
N SER A 27 8.72 8.96 2.08
CA SER A 27 10.05 8.33 2.05
C SER A 27 11.19 9.34 2.20
N LEU A 28 11.03 10.58 1.71
CA LEU A 28 12.07 11.61 1.82
C LEU A 28 12.29 12.12 3.25
N PHE A 29 11.39 11.79 4.18
CA PHE A 29 11.47 12.18 5.59
C PHE A 29 11.78 11.00 6.52
N LEU A 30 12.03 9.80 5.98
CA LEU A 30 12.41 8.64 6.80
C LEU A 30 13.79 8.84 7.42
N GLU A 31 13.95 8.39 8.65
CA GLU A 31 15.21 8.35 9.36
C GLU A 31 15.62 6.87 9.64
N PRO A 32 16.82 6.47 9.24
CA PRO A 32 17.86 7.22 8.50
C PRO A 32 17.49 7.44 7.03
N ASP A 33 18.14 8.42 6.39
CA ASP A 33 17.95 8.75 4.98
C ASP A 33 17.90 7.49 4.11
N PRO A 34 16.83 7.27 3.32
CA PRO A 34 16.69 6.06 2.53
C PRO A 34 17.62 6.08 1.30
N CYS A 35 18.16 4.92 0.92
CA CYS A 35 18.90 4.78 -0.33
C CYS A 35 17.96 4.99 -1.55
N ALA A 36 18.53 5.30 -2.72
CA ALA A 36 17.75 5.61 -3.92
C ALA A 36 16.80 4.46 -4.33
N LYS A 37 17.27 3.22 -4.25
CA LYS A 37 16.45 2.05 -4.58
C LYS A 37 15.29 1.85 -3.60
N ARG A 38 15.45 2.23 -2.32
CA ARG A 38 14.38 2.19 -1.32
C ARG A 38 13.25 3.17 -1.67
N ILE A 39 13.58 4.41 -2.06
CA ILE A 39 12.59 5.41 -2.52
C ILE A 39 11.88 4.92 -3.78
N TYR A 40 12.64 4.41 -4.75
CA TYR A 40 12.11 3.82 -5.98
C TYR A 40 11.14 2.67 -5.67
N ASN A 41 11.54 1.75 -4.81
CA ASN A 41 10.72 0.59 -4.46
C ASN A 41 9.46 0.97 -3.66
N ASN A 42 9.54 1.98 -2.78
CA ASN A 42 8.38 2.49 -2.05
C ASN A 42 7.36 3.12 -3.00
N TRP A 43 7.82 3.87 -4.02
CA TRP A 43 6.96 4.41 -5.07
C TRP A 43 6.27 3.31 -5.86
N TYR A 44 7.03 2.38 -6.43
CA TYR A 44 6.45 1.34 -7.29
C TYR A 44 5.70 0.27 -6.50
N GLY A 45 6.14 -0.08 -5.30
CA GLY A 45 5.40 -0.94 -4.39
C GLY A 45 4.03 -0.36 -4.05
N ALA A 46 3.97 0.94 -3.76
CA ALA A 46 2.71 1.65 -3.53
C ALA A 46 1.87 1.79 -4.81
N LEU A 47 2.50 1.99 -5.98
CA LEU A 47 1.78 2.08 -7.27
C LEU A 47 1.14 0.76 -7.68
N PHE A 48 1.70 -0.37 -7.28
CA PHE A 48 1.24 -1.69 -7.70
C PHE A 48 0.59 -2.52 -6.59
N HIS A 49 0.46 -1.99 -5.36
CA HIS A 49 -0.03 -2.77 -4.21
C HIS A 49 -1.40 -3.43 -4.45
N ASP A 50 -2.34 -2.72 -5.07
CA ASP A 50 -3.68 -3.21 -5.40
C ASP A 50 -3.82 -3.76 -6.83
N LEU A 51 -2.71 -3.89 -7.58
CA LEU A 51 -2.75 -4.41 -8.96
C LEU A 51 -3.40 -5.80 -9.06
N PRO A 52 -3.16 -6.74 -8.14
CA PRO A 52 -3.85 -8.03 -8.14
C PRO A 52 -5.37 -7.89 -8.06
N GLU A 53 -5.89 -6.98 -7.24
CA GLU A 53 -7.33 -6.75 -7.05
C GLU A 53 -8.01 -6.23 -8.33
N VAL A 54 -7.29 -5.49 -9.19
CA VAL A 54 -7.80 -5.06 -10.51
C VAL A 54 -8.14 -6.25 -11.39
N LEU A 55 -7.40 -7.35 -11.27
CA LEU A 55 -7.54 -8.55 -12.12
C LEU A 55 -8.61 -9.51 -11.59
N THR A 56 -8.80 -9.60 -10.28
CA THR A 56 -9.71 -10.55 -9.61
C THR A 56 -11.06 -9.94 -9.23
N ARG A 57 -11.19 -8.62 -9.30
CA ARG A 57 -12.25 -7.79 -8.71
C ARG A 57 -12.19 -7.76 -7.18
N ASP A 58 -12.28 -6.54 -6.62
CA ASP A 58 -12.23 -6.28 -5.19
C ASP A 58 -13.24 -7.15 -4.41
N ILE A 59 -12.73 -8.06 -3.58
CA ILE A 59 -13.53 -8.84 -2.64
C ILE A 59 -13.58 -8.03 -1.34
N ILE A 60 -14.76 -7.59 -0.96
CA ILE A 60 -14.95 -6.71 0.20
C ILE A 60 -14.32 -7.27 1.48
N SER A 61 -13.55 -6.44 2.17
CA SER A 61 -12.79 -6.78 3.38
C SER A 61 -13.56 -7.53 4.48
N PRO A 62 -14.89 -7.30 4.72
CA PRO A 62 -15.67 -8.10 5.66
C PRO A 62 -15.75 -9.59 5.26
N VAL A 63 -15.79 -9.91 3.97
CA VAL A 63 -15.82 -11.30 3.48
C VAL A 63 -14.44 -11.94 3.62
N LYS A 64 -13.36 -11.20 3.29
CA LYS A 64 -11.98 -11.66 3.52
C LYS A 64 -11.73 -12.01 5.00
N ARG A 65 -12.25 -11.22 5.96
CA ARG A 65 -12.06 -11.46 7.40
C ARG A 65 -12.92 -12.58 7.98
N ALA A 66 -14.09 -12.85 7.41
CA ALA A 66 -15.01 -13.86 7.92
C ALA A 66 -14.56 -15.30 7.64
N LEU A 67 -13.69 -15.50 6.68
CA LEU A 67 -13.30 -16.82 6.17
C LEU A 67 -11.76 -16.85 6.05
N GLY A 68 -11.06 -17.06 7.17
CA GLY A 68 -9.58 -17.04 7.23
C GLY A 68 -8.86 -17.94 6.21
N GLU A 69 -9.45 -19.07 5.83
CA GLU A 69 -8.92 -19.95 4.76
C GLU A 69 -9.08 -19.33 3.36
N LEU A 70 -10.02 -18.41 3.18
CA LEU A 70 -10.28 -17.76 1.90
C LEU A 70 -9.15 -16.79 1.50
N ASP A 71 -8.43 -16.23 2.45
CA ASP A 71 -7.33 -15.29 2.19
C ASP A 71 -6.19 -15.95 1.39
N THR A 72 -5.87 -17.20 1.72
CA THR A 72 -4.87 -17.99 0.97
C THR A 72 -5.33 -18.28 -0.45
N ILE A 73 -6.59 -18.69 -0.62
CA ILE A 73 -7.17 -18.98 -1.94
C ILE A 73 -7.22 -17.74 -2.81
N ILE A 74 -7.58 -16.58 -2.22
CA ILE A 74 -7.58 -15.29 -2.94
C ILE A 74 -6.18 -14.94 -3.41
N LYS A 75 -5.17 -15.05 -2.55
CA LYS A 75 -3.78 -14.76 -2.90
C LYS A 75 -3.24 -15.71 -4.00
N GLU A 76 -3.62 -16.97 -3.95
CA GLU A 76 -3.27 -17.92 -5.00
C GLU A 76 -3.92 -17.54 -6.33
N GLU A 77 -5.21 -17.18 -6.34
CA GLU A 77 -5.90 -16.72 -7.55
C GLU A 77 -5.33 -15.41 -8.08
N GLU A 78 -5.02 -14.44 -7.21
CA GLU A 78 -4.37 -13.17 -7.56
C GLU A 78 -3.03 -13.42 -8.25
N SER A 79 -2.20 -14.29 -7.69
CA SER A 79 -0.90 -14.68 -8.26
C SER A 79 -1.06 -15.38 -9.61
N ASP A 80 -2.04 -16.26 -9.74
CA ASP A 80 -2.36 -16.98 -11.00
C ASP A 80 -2.84 -16.00 -12.08
N GLN A 81 -3.71 -15.04 -11.75
CA GLN A 81 -4.17 -14.01 -12.69
C GLN A 81 -3.04 -13.08 -13.14
N ILE A 82 -2.15 -12.67 -12.25
CA ILE A 82 -0.95 -11.91 -12.59
C ILE A 82 -0.10 -12.71 -13.59
N SER A 83 0.15 -13.98 -13.28
CA SER A 83 0.94 -14.85 -14.16
C SER A 83 0.30 -15.03 -15.54
N LYS A 84 -1.00 -15.27 -15.60
CA LYS A 84 -1.71 -15.51 -16.87
C LYS A 84 -1.87 -14.25 -17.72
N LYS A 85 -2.16 -13.10 -17.08
CA LYS A 85 -2.52 -11.87 -17.81
C LYS A 85 -1.38 -10.90 -18.01
N LEU A 86 -0.46 -10.77 -17.04
CA LEU A 86 0.63 -9.78 -17.13
C LEU A 86 1.93 -10.38 -17.67
N LYS A 87 2.30 -11.60 -17.28
CA LYS A 87 3.56 -12.20 -17.73
C LYS A 87 3.73 -12.21 -19.25
N PRO A 88 2.70 -12.55 -20.08
CA PRO A 88 2.84 -12.54 -21.53
C PRO A 88 3.05 -11.15 -22.15
N LEU A 89 2.75 -10.08 -21.41
CA LEU A 89 2.82 -8.69 -21.88
C LEU A 89 4.11 -7.98 -21.48
N LEU A 90 4.91 -8.58 -20.59
CA LEU A 90 6.05 -7.95 -19.95
C LEU A 90 7.35 -8.70 -20.26
N LYS A 91 8.46 -7.97 -20.25
CA LYS A 91 9.78 -8.59 -20.19
C LYS A 91 9.96 -9.28 -18.84
N GLU A 92 10.73 -10.36 -18.80
CA GLU A 92 10.91 -11.18 -17.59
C GLU A 92 11.41 -10.36 -16.38
N ASP A 93 12.36 -9.45 -16.59
CA ASP A 93 12.89 -8.59 -15.53
C ASP A 93 11.80 -7.69 -14.92
N TRP A 94 10.95 -7.11 -15.77
CA TRP A 94 9.84 -6.25 -15.30
C TRP A 94 8.75 -7.06 -14.59
N TYR A 95 8.48 -8.26 -15.09
CA TYR A 95 7.53 -9.16 -14.44
C TYR A 95 8.00 -9.56 -13.05
N ASN A 96 9.27 -9.91 -12.89
CA ASN A 96 9.87 -10.25 -11.60
C ASN A 96 9.86 -9.06 -10.64
N GLU A 97 10.10 -7.85 -11.13
CA GLU A 97 10.03 -6.63 -10.31
C GLU A 97 8.59 -6.34 -9.85
N ILE A 98 7.60 -6.50 -10.71
CA ILE A 98 6.18 -6.35 -10.33
C ILE A 98 5.77 -7.41 -9.29
N LEU A 99 6.19 -8.66 -9.46
CA LEU A 99 5.96 -9.68 -8.44
C LEU A 99 6.58 -9.29 -7.09
N TYR A 100 7.79 -8.74 -7.10
CA TYR A 100 8.43 -8.26 -5.88
C TYR A 100 7.61 -7.16 -5.19
N PHE A 101 6.94 -6.28 -5.94
CA PHE A 101 6.09 -5.23 -5.39
C PHE A 101 4.75 -5.75 -4.87
N THR A 102 4.12 -6.70 -5.56
CA THR A 102 2.75 -7.15 -5.27
C THR A 102 2.67 -8.30 -4.28
N MET A 103 3.74 -9.11 -4.13
CA MET A 103 3.75 -10.21 -3.15
C MET A 103 3.93 -9.66 -1.74
N ASN A 104 2.94 -9.89 -0.86
CA ASN A 104 2.93 -9.39 0.52
C ASN A 104 3.28 -7.88 0.55
N GLU A 105 2.48 -7.10 -0.12
CA GLU A 105 2.68 -5.68 -0.46
C GLU A 105 2.91 -4.78 0.76
N PHE A 106 2.33 -5.17 1.91
CA PHE A 106 2.44 -4.43 3.17
C PHE A 106 3.50 -4.96 4.14
N GLU A 107 4.30 -5.94 3.72
CA GLU A 107 5.41 -6.45 4.51
C GLU A 107 6.72 -5.75 4.14
N THR A 108 7.44 -5.28 5.16
CA THR A 108 8.78 -4.71 4.98
C THR A 108 9.76 -5.81 4.62
N LYS A 109 10.46 -5.65 3.49
CA LYS A 109 11.26 -6.71 2.89
C LYS A 109 12.49 -6.20 2.16
N ILE A 110 13.45 -7.11 1.96
CA ILE A 110 14.67 -6.90 1.20
C ILE A 110 14.95 -8.09 0.29
N LEU A 111 15.89 -7.92 -0.62
CA LEU A 111 16.56 -9.03 -1.29
C LEU A 111 17.87 -9.36 -0.57
N ASP A 112 18.07 -10.62 -0.21
CA ASP A 112 19.34 -11.08 0.34
C ASP A 112 20.45 -11.11 -0.74
N GLU A 113 21.68 -11.53 -0.36
CA GLU A 113 22.81 -11.63 -1.27
C GLU A 113 22.57 -12.63 -2.42
N LYS A 114 21.67 -13.60 -2.22
CA LYS A 114 21.26 -14.59 -3.23
C LYS A 114 20.03 -14.16 -4.02
N LYS A 115 19.56 -12.91 -3.83
CA LYS A 115 18.34 -12.35 -4.43
C LYS A 115 17.04 -13.04 -3.98
N ASN A 116 17.03 -13.73 -2.83
CA ASN A 116 15.79 -14.24 -2.25
C ASN A 116 15.10 -13.12 -1.46
N ILE A 117 13.77 -13.12 -1.49
CA ILE A 117 12.97 -12.20 -0.66
C ILE A 117 13.10 -12.60 0.80
N ARG A 118 13.49 -11.63 1.63
CA ARG A 118 13.54 -11.78 3.08
C ARG A 118 12.65 -10.73 3.73
N HIS A 119 11.65 -11.19 4.47
CA HIS A 119 10.79 -10.33 5.28
C HIS A 119 11.50 -9.93 6.56
N LEU A 120 11.36 -8.67 6.95
CA LEU A 120 12.03 -8.13 8.13
C LEU A 120 11.07 -8.10 9.32
N GLU A 121 11.55 -8.60 10.45
CA GLU A 121 10.83 -8.48 11.71
C GLU A 121 10.73 -7.01 12.13
N ASN A 122 9.65 -6.67 12.83
CA ASN A 122 9.37 -5.32 13.35
C ASN A 122 9.13 -4.21 12.31
N ASP A 123 8.97 -4.55 11.03
CA ASP A 123 8.68 -3.58 9.96
C ASP A 123 9.67 -2.39 9.87
N ILE A 124 10.93 -2.61 10.21
CA ILE A 124 12.01 -1.62 10.16
C ILE A 124 13.13 -2.14 9.27
N ILE A 125 13.65 -1.28 8.40
CA ILE A 125 14.84 -1.58 7.60
C ILE A 125 16.09 -1.16 8.39
N PRO A 126 16.89 -2.11 8.91
CA PRO A 126 18.14 -1.80 9.59
C PRO A 126 19.13 -1.09 8.65
N ASN A 127 20.00 -0.23 9.20
CA ASN A 127 20.99 0.52 8.44
C ASN A 127 21.85 -0.35 7.50
N GLN A 128 22.18 -1.56 7.94
CA GLN A 128 22.96 -2.50 7.14
C GLN A 128 22.27 -2.99 5.86
N TYR A 129 20.96 -2.83 5.76
CA TYR A 129 20.17 -3.20 4.57
C TYR A 129 19.64 -1.99 3.81
N ASN A 130 19.93 -0.77 4.27
CA ASN A 130 19.53 0.47 3.60
C ASN A 130 20.52 0.85 2.46
N PHE A 131 20.75 -0.10 1.54
CA PHE A 131 21.59 0.06 0.36
C PHE A 131 20.91 -0.52 -0.87
N ASP A 132 21.16 0.05 -2.04
CA ASP A 132 20.51 -0.30 -3.30
C ASP A 132 20.62 -1.80 -3.64
N GLN A 133 21.73 -2.44 -3.29
CA GLN A 133 21.95 -3.87 -3.54
C GLN A 133 20.92 -4.79 -2.87
N TYR A 134 20.37 -4.37 -1.73
CA TYR A 134 19.33 -5.12 -1.00
C TYR A 134 17.91 -4.80 -1.43
N SER A 135 17.74 -3.85 -2.35
CA SER A 135 16.42 -3.50 -2.90
C SER A 135 15.31 -3.33 -1.85
N PRO A 136 15.51 -2.54 -0.77
CA PRO A 136 14.59 -2.51 0.35
C PRO A 136 13.22 -1.90 -0.01
N ILE A 137 12.15 -2.39 0.66
CA ILE A 137 10.76 -1.87 0.59
C ILE A 137 10.22 -1.68 2.00
N ASP A 138 9.61 -0.53 2.26
CA ASP A 138 8.93 -0.24 3.51
C ASP A 138 7.43 -0.58 3.43
N GLY A 139 7.06 -1.83 3.63
CA GLY A 139 5.66 -2.26 3.60
C GLY A 139 4.77 -1.51 4.60
N LYS A 140 5.29 -1.20 5.80
CA LYS A 140 4.59 -0.40 6.81
C LYS A 140 4.31 1.02 6.34
N LEU A 141 5.24 1.66 5.62
CA LEU A 141 5.04 2.96 5.00
C LEU A 141 3.92 2.89 3.97
N ILE A 142 3.99 1.93 3.04
CA ILE A 142 2.98 1.74 1.98
C ILE A 142 1.59 1.54 2.61
N LYS A 143 1.46 0.64 3.60
CA LYS A 143 0.21 0.39 4.33
C LYS A 143 -0.33 1.63 5.04
N THR A 144 0.56 2.50 5.52
CA THR A 144 0.15 3.73 6.17
C THR A 144 -0.32 4.75 5.14
N CYS A 145 0.36 4.86 4.00
CA CYS A 145 -0.05 5.72 2.88
C CYS A 145 -1.40 5.30 2.28
N ASP A 146 -1.64 3.99 2.13
CA ASP A 146 -2.94 3.44 1.73
C ASP A 146 -4.06 3.92 2.67
N LYS A 147 -3.86 3.79 3.99
CA LYS A 147 -4.83 4.28 4.98
C LYS A 147 -5.02 5.80 4.96
N ILE A 148 -3.96 6.58 4.71
CA ILE A 148 -4.05 8.03 4.55
C ILE A 148 -4.87 8.35 3.29
N ALA A 149 -4.60 7.70 2.16
CA ALA A 149 -5.36 7.89 0.92
C ALA A 149 -6.85 7.57 1.13
N ALA A 150 -7.17 6.44 1.76
CA ALA A 150 -8.54 6.08 2.10
C ALA A 150 -9.20 7.10 3.04
N PHE A 151 -8.47 7.64 4.03
CA PHE A 151 -8.96 8.70 4.91
C PHE A 151 -9.27 9.99 4.12
N LEU A 152 -8.38 10.41 3.23
CA LEU A 152 -8.59 11.59 2.37
C LEU A 152 -9.80 11.40 1.44
N GLU A 153 -9.99 10.21 0.88
CA GLU A 153 -11.17 9.91 0.06
C GLU A 153 -12.48 10.08 0.85
N THR A 154 -12.53 9.63 2.11
CA THR A 154 -13.71 9.83 2.95
C THR A 154 -13.91 11.31 3.28
N TYR A 155 -12.83 12.01 3.62
CA TYR A 155 -12.87 13.45 3.91
C TYR A 155 -13.40 14.26 2.73
N PHE A 156 -12.81 14.08 1.53
CA PHE A 156 -13.22 14.81 0.35
C PHE A 156 -14.65 14.49 -0.07
N SER A 157 -15.10 13.24 0.08
CA SER A 157 -16.51 12.89 -0.19
C SER A 157 -17.46 13.64 0.75
N ILE A 158 -17.17 13.68 2.04
CA ILE A 158 -18.01 14.35 3.04
C ILE A 158 -18.10 15.86 2.78
N ILE A 159 -16.97 16.53 2.53
CA ILE A 159 -16.98 17.98 2.25
C ILE A 159 -17.64 18.35 0.92
N ASN A 160 -17.71 17.40 -0.02
CA ASN A 160 -18.43 17.56 -1.29
C ASN A 160 -19.90 17.11 -1.22
N GLY A 161 -20.45 16.89 -0.01
CA GLY A 161 -21.86 16.65 0.23
C GLY A 161 -22.30 15.19 0.24
N VAL A 162 -21.40 14.22 0.08
CA VAL A 162 -21.72 12.79 0.24
C VAL A 162 -21.34 12.34 1.63
N ALA A 163 -22.26 12.43 2.58
CA ALA A 163 -22.03 12.13 3.98
C ALA A 163 -22.92 10.96 4.45
N SER A 164 -22.72 9.77 3.86
CA SER A 164 -23.39 8.57 4.33
C SER A 164 -22.90 8.16 5.72
N PRO A 165 -23.75 7.50 6.55
CA PRO A 165 -23.32 6.99 7.86
C PRO A 165 -22.05 6.11 7.76
N GLN A 166 -21.93 5.31 6.71
CA GLN A 166 -20.78 4.44 6.46
C GLN A 166 -19.49 5.23 6.21
N LEU A 167 -19.57 6.34 5.45
CA LEU A 167 -18.42 7.21 5.21
C LEU A 167 -17.95 7.93 6.49
N ILE A 168 -18.91 8.42 7.28
CA ILE A 168 -18.61 9.10 8.55
C ILE A 168 -17.94 8.11 9.51
N GLU A 169 -18.48 6.90 9.64
CA GLU A 169 -17.89 5.84 10.48
C GLU A 169 -16.49 5.45 9.99
N ALA A 170 -16.32 5.26 8.67
CA ALA A 170 -15.03 4.91 8.08
C ALA A 170 -13.99 6.00 8.31
N LYS A 171 -14.34 7.30 8.12
CA LYS A 171 -13.45 8.43 8.45
C LYS A 171 -13.00 8.37 9.91
N GLY A 172 -13.94 8.16 10.84
CA GLY A 172 -13.64 8.07 12.27
C GLY A 172 -12.71 6.90 12.63
N LYS A 173 -12.94 5.73 12.05
CA LYS A 173 -12.07 4.55 12.23
C LYS A 173 -10.66 4.80 11.71
N LEU A 174 -10.52 5.29 10.47
CA LEU A 174 -9.23 5.58 9.86
C LEU A 174 -8.47 6.65 10.64
N PHE A 175 -9.14 7.72 11.08
CA PHE A 175 -8.52 8.73 11.94
C PHE A 175 -7.99 8.13 13.24
N ASN A 176 -8.78 7.30 13.93
CA ASN A 176 -8.36 6.65 15.18
C ASN A 176 -7.19 5.68 14.99
N GLU A 177 -7.12 4.99 13.85
CA GLU A 177 -6.01 4.11 13.52
C GLU A 177 -4.72 4.87 13.18
N LEU A 178 -4.84 6.04 12.57
CA LEU A 178 -3.69 6.84 12.10
C LEU A 178 -3.13 7.80 13.14
N LYS A 179 -3.97 8.36 14.03
CA LYS A 179 -3.61 9.45 14.96
C LYS A 179 -2.44 9.14 15.91
N ASN A 180 -2.19 7.87 16.21
CA ASN A 180 -1.10 7.43 17.07
C ASN A 180 0.03 6.74 16.30
N LYS A 181 -0.03 6.74 14.95
CA LYS A 181 1.00 6.12 14.12
C LYS A 181 2.22 7.02 13.98
N LYS A 182 3.37 6.41 14.20
CA LYS A 182 4.68 6.98 13.88
C LYS A 182 5.39 6.05 12.92
N LEU A 183 5.97 6.62 11.91
CA LEU A 183 6.94 5.99 11.02
C LEU A 183 8.28 6.67 11.28
N ASP A 184 9.37 5.99 11.08
CA ASP A 184 10.74 6.43 11.35
C ASP A 184 10.97 7.93 11.09
N GLY A 185 10.89 8.76 12.15
CA GLY A 185 10.98 10.23 12.07
C GLY A 185 9.67 10.98 11.73
N ILE A 186 8.59 10.32 11.29
CA ILE A 186 7.37 10.97 10.80
C ILE A 186 6.22 10.76 11.79
N ASP A 187 5.61 11.84 12.24
CA ASP A 187 4.36 11.83 13.00
C ASP A 187 3.16 11.96 12.06
N ILE A 188 2.43 10.86 11.85
CA ILE A 188 1.29 10.81 10.92
C ILE A 188 0.15 11.73 11.37
N PHE A 189 0.01 11.98 12.67
CA PHE A 189 -1.01 12.89 13.19
C PHE A 189 -0.89 14.30 12.57
N LEU A 190 0.33 14.82 12.39
CA LEU A 190 0.54 16.14 11.81
C LEU A 190 0.01 16.26 10.37
N ILE A 191 -0.07 15.14 9.66
CA ILE A 191 -0.59 15.11 8.28
C ILE A 191 -2.12 15.07 8.29
N ILE A 192 -2.72 14.17 9.08
CA ILE A 192 -4.16 13.93 9.06
C ILE A 192 -4.96 15.00 9.80
N ASP A 193 -4.35 15.70 10.77
CA ASP A 193 -5.03 16.76 11.53
C ASP A 193 -5.39 17.98 10.66
N LEU A 194 -4.70 18.15 9.53
CA LEU A 194 -5.04 19.17 8.51
C LEU A 194 -6.41 18.93 7.86
N PHE A 195 -6.93 17.71 7.95
CA PHE A 195 -8.18 17.25 7.31
C PHE A 195 -9.22 16.78 8.36
N ARG A 196 -9.15 17.30 9.57
CA ARG A 196 -10.02 16.93 10.67
C ARG A 196 -11.45 17.46 10.55
#